data_b61ed4cbbfb786a9deb68093b9cd9fe0
#
_entry.id   b61ed4cbbfb786a9deb68093b9cd9fe0
#
_cell.length_a   1.000
_cell.length_b   1.000
_cell.length_c   1.000
_cell.angle_alpha   90.00
_cell.angle_beta   90.00
_cell.angle_gamma   90.00
#
_symmetry.space_group_name_H-M   'P 1'
#
loop_
_entity.id
_entity.type
_entity.pdbx_description
1 polymer ?
#
loop_
_entity_poly.entity_id
_entity_poly.type
_entity_poly.pdbx_seq_one_letter_code
_entity_poly.pdbx_strand_id
1 'polypeptide(L)' 'MPEIYVYAVEGRSLDQKRGLVQDITAAVVKNFNVDAASVMVQIVESSKDNKAKGGVLFSER' A
#
# COMPACT_ATOMS: atom_id res chain seq x y z
N MET A 1 17.50 -4.35 3.80
CA MET A 1 16.53 -3.25 3.58
C MET A 1 15.13 -3.86 3.52
N PRO A 2 14.25 -3.60 4.53
CA PRO A 2 12.86 -4.09 4.43
C PRO A 2 12.09 -3.39 3.32
N GLU A 3 11.33 -4.14 2.56
CA GLU A 3 10.50 -3.62 1.47
C GLU A 3 9.08 -4.12 1.65
N ILE A 4 8.13 -3.19 1.69
CA ILE A 4 6.73 -3.50 1.88
C ILE A 4 5.95 -3.01 0.66
N TYR A 5 5.15 -3.89 0.08
CA TYR A 5 4.30 -3.55 -1.06
C TYR A 5 2.84 -3.65 -0.65
N VAL A 6 2.11 -2.56 -0.86
CA VAL A 6 0.68 -2.49 -0.58
C VAL A 6 -0.07 -2.51 -1.91
N TYR A 7 -0.81 -3.57 -2.14
CA TYR A 7 -1.64 -3.68 -3.34
C TYR A 7 -3.04 -3.21 -3.00
N ALA A 8 -3.51 -2.23 -3.72
CA ALA A 8 -4.81 -1.63 -3.46
C ALA A 8 -5.48 -1.15 -4.76
N VAL A 9 -6.80 -1.08 -4.73
CA VAL A 9 -7.53 -0.43 -5.82
C VAL A 9 -7.35 1.08 -5.68
N GLU A 10 -7.23 1.77 -6.79
CA GLU A 10 -7.08 3.23 -6.82
C GLU A 10 -8.25 3.96 -6.14
N GLY A 11 -8.05 5.20 -5.78
CA GLY A 11 -9.09 6.06 -5.25
C GLY A 11 -8.79 6.70 -3.90
N ARG A 12 -7.66 6.37 -3.26
CA ARG A 12 -7.27 7.01 -2.00
C ARG A 12 -6.56 8.33 -2.27
N SER A 13 -6.72 9.27 -1.34
CA SER A 13 -6.06 10.57 -1.44
C SER A 13 -4.57 10.46 -1.12
N LEU A 14 -3.81 11.48 -1.51
CA LEU A 14 -2.40 11.57 -1.16
C LEU A 14 -2.20 11.60 0.35
N ASP A 15 -3.07 12.29 1.09
CA ASP A 15 -2.99 12.35 2.56
C ASP A 15 -3.20 10.99 3.19
N GLN A 16 -4.15 10.20 2.68
CA GLN A 16 -4.36 8.83 3.16
C GLN A 16 -3.14 7.95 2.90
N LYS A 17 -2.55 8.06 1.72
CA LYS A 17 -1.33 7.31 1.37
C LYS A 17 -0.16 7.73 2.25
N ARG A 18 0.00 9.04 2.51
CA ARG A 18 1.06 9.56 3.37
C ARG A 18 0.94 8.99 4.78
N GLY A 19 -0.26 8.98 5.34
CA GLY A 19 -0.52 8.42 6.65
C GLY A 19 -0.20 6.93 6.69
N LEU A 20 -0.63 6.18 5.67
CA LEU A 20 -0.39 4.75 5.60
C LEU A 20 1.10 4.41 5.57
N VAL A 21 1.87 5.07 4.71
CA VAL A 21 3.30 4.76 4.59
C VAL A 21 4.06 5.15 5.86
N GLN A 22 3.64 6.20 6.56
CA GLN A 22 4.22 6.58 7.84
C GLN A 22 3.95 5.51 8.90
N ASP A 23 2.72 5.02 8.99
CA ASP A 23 2.35 3.99 9.97
C ASP A 23 3.05 2.67 9.70
N ILE A 24 3.12 2.25 8.45
CA ILE A 24 3.82 1.02 8.07
C ILE A 24 5.30 1.13 8.41
N THR A 25 5.93 2.25 8.07
CA THR A 25 7.34 2.48 8.37
C THR A 25 7.59 2.40 9.88
N ALA A 26 6.74 3.06 10.68
CA ALA A 26 6.87 3.02 12.14
C ALA A 26 6.76 1.59 12.68
N ALA A 27 5.85 0.80 12.14
CA ALA A 27 5.67 -0.59 12.56
C ALA A 27 6.90 -1.44 12.23
N VAL A 28 7.49 -1.25 11.06
CA VAL A 28 8.69 -1.98 10.66
C VAL A 28 9.89 -1.59 11.54
N VAL A 29 10.06 -0.30 11.79
CA VAL A 29 11.13 0.20 12.68
C VAL A 29 11.00 -0.42 14.06
N LYS A 30 9.79 -0.45 14.60
CA LYS A 30 9.53 -0.98 15.93
C LYS A 30 9.82 -2.48 16.01
N ASN A 31 9.38 -3.25 15.03
CA ASN A 31 9.42 -4.71 15.10
C ASN A 31 10.72 -5.31 14.58
N PHE A 32 11.35 -4.66 13.60
CA PHE A 32 12.60 -5.15 13.01
C PHE A 32 13.83 -4.47 13.59
N ASN A 33 13.64 -3.42 14.38
CA ASN A 33 14.73 -2.67 14.99
C ASN A 33 15.72 -2.13 13.92
N VAL A 34 15.18 -1.45 12.93
CA VAL A 34 15.95 -0.84 11.84
C VAL A 34 15.66 0.65 11.77
N ASP A 35 16.52 1.40 11.08
CA ASP A 35 16.29 2.82 10.84
C ASP A 35 15.16 3.04 9.84
N ALA A 36 14.36 4.08 10.04
CA ALA A 36 13.29 4.43 9.12
C ALA A 36 13.81 4.64 7.69
N ALA A 37 15.01 5.20 7.55
CA ALA A 37 15.61 5.44 6.23
C ALA A 37 15.89 4.17 5.43
N SER A 38 15.93 3.00 6.09
CA SER A 38 16.14 1.72 5.42
C SER A 38 14.85 1.04 4.98
N VAL A 39 13.69 1.56 5.39
CA VAL A 39 12.40 0.96 5.09
C VAL A 39 11.83 1.54 3.82
N MET A 40 11.55 0.67 2.85
CA MET A 40 10.89 1.08 1.61
C MET A 40 9.45 0.60 1.61
N VAL A 41 8.52 1.50 1.31
CA VAL A 41 7.10 1.17 1.17
C VAL A 41 6.63 1.67 -0.19
N GLN A 42 6.01 0.78 -0.94
CA GLN A 42 5.44 1.13 -2.24
C GLN A 42 3.97 0.75 -2.27
N ILE A 43 3.13 1.69 -2.68
CA ILE A 43 1.72 1.45 -2.92
C ILE A 43 1.55 1.15 -4.40
N VAL A 44 1.06 -0.05 -4.71
CA VAL A 44 0.81 -0.48 -6.08
C VAL A 44 -0.69 -0.46 -6.31
N GLU A 45 -1.14 0.51 -7.07
CA GLU A 45 -2.56 0.71 -7.32
C GLU A 45 -3.00 0.05 -8.61
N SER A 46 -4.20 -0.52 -8.59
CA SER A 46 -4.85 -1.06 -9.78
C SER A 46 -6.11 -0.26 -10.09
N SER A 47 -6.37 -0.09 -11.38
CA SER A 47 -7.65 0.42 -11.85
C SER A 47 -8.75 -0.58 -11.53
N LYS A 48 -9.96 -0.08 -11.25
CA LYS A 48 -11.14 -0.93 -11.06
C LYS A 48 -11.46 -1.75 -12.31
N ASP A 49 -11.01 -1.27 -13.46
CA ASP A 49 -11.18 -2.00 -14.73
C ASP A 49 -10.21 -3.16 -14.86
N ASN A 50 -9.19 -3.22 -14.01
CA ASN A 50 -8.14 -4.24 -14.07
C ASN A 50 -8.22 -5.25 -12.93
N LYS A 51 -9.25 -5.17 -12.10
CA LYS A 51 -9.37 -6.05 -10.94
C LYS A 51 -10.77 -6.67 -10.91
N ALA A 52 -10.81 -7.98 -10.73
CA ALA A 52 -12.06 -8.73 -10.71
C ALA A 52 -12.08 -9.69 -9.53
N LYS A 53 -13.29 -10.02 -9.10
CA LYS A 53 -13.52 -11.05 -8.11
C LYS A 53 -14.72 -11.87 -8.56
N GLY A 54 -14.56 -13.20 -8.60
CA GLY A 54 -15.63 -14.07 -9.08
C GLY A 54 -16.00 -13.83 -10.55
N GLY A 55 -15.05 -13.33 -11.34
CA GLY A 55 -15.29 -13.04 -12.75
C GLY A 55 -15.98 -11.69 -13.03
N VAL A 56 -16.20 -10.88 -12.00
CA VAL A 56 -16.85 -9.56 -12.15
C VAL A 56 -15.84 -8.46 -11.84
N LEU A 57 -15.62 -7.58 -12.79
CA LEU A 57 -14.72 -6.43 -12.63
C LEU A 57 -15.24 -5.50 -11.52
N PHE A 58 -14.31 -4.93 -10.77
CA PHE A 58 -14.66 -4.00 -9.69
C PHE A 58 -15.37 -2.76 -10.21
N SER A 59 -15.08 -2.33 -11.44
CA SER A 59 -15.77 -1.21 -12.09
C SER A 59 -17.22 -1.51 -12.49
N GLU A 60 -17.60 -2.79 -12.50
CA GLU A 60 -18.94 -3.23 -12.90
C GLU A 60 -19.79 -3.71 -11.73
N ARG A 61 -19.39 -3.40 -10.53
CA ARG A 61 -20.12 -3.76 -9.32
C ARG A 61 -20.98 -2.62 -8.84
#